data_519bbb3e067c25b498352fd4773a3da4
#
_entry.id   519bbb3e067c25b498352fd4773a3da4
#
_cell.length_a   1.000
_cell.length_b   1.000
_cell.length_c   1.000
_cell.angle_alpha   90.00
_cell.angle_beta   90.00
_cell.angle_gamma   90.00
#
_symmetry.space_group_name_H-M   'P 1'
#
loop_
_entity.id
_entity.type
_entity.pdbx_description
1 polymer ?
#
loop_
_entity_poly.entity_id
_entity_poly.type
_entity_poly.pdbx_seq_one_letter_code
_entity_poly.pdbx_strand_id
1 'polypeptide(L)'
;PGEAIIVDRDCTWRREQILPELENARCSFERIYFSRGSDADIYRERKELGRRLVDQVLNAVDHDIEHTVFSFIPNTAEVAFYGMIQGLEEYLIADKIKKLAEIKDPGKEQEAVHNIISRRIRQEKVALKDIKLRTFIAEGASRDDLASHVYDITYGVVTPDTDSLVVIDDSIVRGTTLRQSIIRILDRLHPRKIV
;
A
#
# COMPACT_ATOMS: atom_id res chain seq x y z
N PRO A 1 24.28 12.22 -13.83
CA PRO A 1 24.10 13.67 -13.56
C PRO A 1 25.05 14.48 -14.45
N GLY A 2 24.63 15.67 -14.90
CA GLY A 2 25.44 16.53 -15.74
C GLY A 2 25.54 16.16 -17.22
N GLU A 3 24.80 15.13 -17.65
CA GLU A 3 24.67 14.75 -19.05
C GLU A 3 23.51 15.49 -19.75
N ALA A 4 23.70 15.77 -21.03
CA ALA A 4 22.62 16.18 -21.93
C ALA A 4 22.36 15.11 -23.00
N ILE A 5 21.12 14.99 -23.41
CA ILE A 5 20.72 14.23 -24.60
C ILE A 5 20.49 15.25 -25.71
N ILE A 6 21.27 15.13 -26.79
CA ILE A 6 21.15 15.97 -27.97
C ILE A 6 20.48 15.13 -29.06
N VAL A 7 19.40 15.66 -29.60
CA VAL A 7 18.69 15.05 -30.73
C VAL A 7 18.83 15.95 -31.93
N ASP A 8 19.47 15.45 -33.00
CA ASP A 8 19.64 16.17 -34.24
C ASP A 8 18.38 16.11 -35.13
N ARG A 9 18.32 16.92 -36.17
CA ARG A 9 17.13 17.02 -37.06
C ARG A 9 16.79 15.73 -37.81
N ASP A 10 17.76 14.85 -37.96
CA ASP A 10 17.61 13.53 -38.58
C ASP A 10 17.19 12.44 -37.58
N CYS A 11 16.80 12.84 -36.37
CA CYS A 11 16.43 11.97 -35.27
C CYS A 11 17.57 11.10 -34.73
N THR A 12 18.81 11.34 -35.08
CA THR A 12 19.97 10.76 -34.38
C THR A 12 20.13 11.40 -33.03
N TRP A 13 20.58 10.62 -32.05
CA TRP A 13 20.77 11.14 -30.71
C TRP A 13 22.13 10.73 -30.15
N ARG A 14 22.68 11.60 -29.30
CA ARG A 14 23.91 11.33 -28.54
C ARG A 14 23.81 11.87 -27.13
N ARG A 15 24.64 11.32 -26.25
CA ARG A 15 24.85 11.84 -24.89
C ARG A 15 26.13 12.64 -24.87
N GLU A 16 26.12 13.73 -24.15
CA GLU A 16 27.27 14.60 -23.96
C GLU A 16 27.34 15.03 -22.50
N GLN A 17 28.53 14.88 -21.89
CA GLN A 17 28.75 15.33 -20.52
C GLN A 17 29.01 16.85 -20.55
N ILE A 18 28.07 17.63 -19.99
CA ILE A 18 28.15 19.10 -19.98
C ILE A 18 28.74 19.62 -18.69
N LEU A 19 28.40 18.99 -17.56
CA LEU A 19 28.91 19.34 -16.25
C LEU A 19 29.65 18.16 -15.63
N PRO A 20 30.71 18.43 -14.82
CA PRO A 20 31.40 17.36 -14.12
C PRO A 20 30.41 16.61 -13.20
N GLU A 21 30.60 15.31 -13.11
CA GLU A 21 29.80 14.47 -12.20
C GLU A 21 30.16 14.82 -10.74
N LEU A 22 29.17 15.20 -9.97
CA LEU A 22 29.29 15.47 -8.54
C LEU A 22 29.11 14.19 -7.73
N GLU A 23 29.37 14.27 -6.42
CA GLU A 23 29.12 13.16 -5.49
C GLU A 23 27.68 12.65 -5.60
N ASN A 24 27.53 11.33 -5.63
CA ASN A 24 26.24 10.68 -5.83
C ASN A 24 25.43 10.64 -4.53
N ALA A 25 24.56 11.62 -4.34
CA ALA A 25 23.65 11.73 -3.21
C ALA A 25 22.22 11.29 -3.59
N ARG A 26 22.05 10.02 -3.97
CA ARG A 26 20.73 9.47 -4.35
C ARG A 26 19.80 9.41 -3.15
N CYS A 27 18.56 9.79 -3.38
CA CYS A 27 17.48 9.78 -2.41
C CYS A 27 16.40 8.78 -2.84
N SER A 28 15.86 8.00 -1.92
CA SER A 28 14.79 7.04 -2.18
C SER A 28 13.49 7.70 -2.67
N PHE A 29 13.29 8.98 -2.36
CA PHE A 29 12.13 9.75 -2.76
C PHE A 29 11.94 9.81 -4.29
N GLU A 30 13.05 9.91 -5.04
CA GLU A 30 13.02 9.84 -6.50
C GLU A 30 12.43 8.51 -7.00
N ARG A 31 12.80 7.39 -6.39
CA ARG A 31 12.35 6.05 -6.79
C ARG A 31 10.88 5.80 -6.42
N ILE A 32 10.45 6.34 -5.29
CA ILE A 32 9.10 6.15 -4.78
C ILE A 32 8.11 7.10 -5.45
N TYR A 33 8.47 8.36 -5.63
CA TYR A 33 7.55 9.43 -6.00
C TYR A 33 7.69 9.91 -7.45
N PHE A 34 8.91 10.20 -7.92
CA PHE A 34 9.13 10.78 -9.25
C PHE A 34 9.29 9.77 -10.36
N SER A 35 9.83 8.59 -10.08
CA SER A 35 10.04 7.57 -11.10
C SER A 35 8.71 7.03 -11.63
N ARG A 36 8.66 6.71 -12.93
CA ARG A 36 7.46 6.16 -13.56
C ARG A 36 7.13 4.79 -13.01
N GLY A 37 5.90 4.62 -12.49
CA GLY A 37 5.40 3.34 -11.99
C GLY A 37 5.26 2.24 -13.05
N SER A 38 5.28 2.60 -14.34
CA SER A 38 5.28 1.66 -15.47
C SER A 38 6.66 1.13 -15.86
N ASP A 39 7.74 1.67 -15.28
CA ASP A 39 9.08 1.12 -15.45
C ASP A 39 9.20 -0.21 -14.70
N ALA A 40 9.73 -1.24 -15.37
CA ALA A 40 9.77 -2.60 -14.83
C ALA A 40 10.65 -2.72 -13.57
N ASP A 41 11.74 -1.96 -13.48
CA ASP A 41 12.63 -1.97 -12.31
C ASP A 41 11.97 -1.25 -11.13
N ILE A 42 11.36 -0.09 -11.38
CA ILE A 42 10.60 0.67 -10.39
C ILE A 42 9.41 -0.15 -9.85
N TYR A 43 8.68 -0.82 -10.73
CA TYR A 43 7.56 -1.68 -10.34
C TYR A 43 8.02 -2.80 -9.39
N ARG A 44 9.10 -3.51 -9.74
CA ARG A 44 9.66 -4.58 -8.90
C ARG A 44 10.18 -4.06 -7.57
N GLU A 45 10.87 -2.93 -7.58
CA GLU A 45 11.39 -2.28 -6.36
C GLU A 45 10.26 -1.88 -5.41
N ARG A 46 9.21 -1.22 -5.90
CA ARG A 46 8.05 -0.85 -5.08
C ARG A 46 7.33 -2.06 -4.51
N LYS A 47 7.21 -3.12 -5.30
CA LYS A 47 6.62 -4.38 -4.85
C LYS A 47 7.44 -5.03 -3.74
N GLU A 48 8.77 -5.05 -3.89
CA GLU A 48 9.68 -5.57 -2.86
C GLU A 48 9.66 -4.74 -1.58
N LEU A 49 9.51 -3.42 -1.66
CA LEU A 49 9.33 -2.57 -0.48
C LEU A 49 8.11 -3.00 0.34
N GLY A 50 6.98 -3.24 -0.33
CA GLY A 50 5.77 -3.74 0.34
C GLY A 50 5.98 -5.11 0.99
N ARG A 51 6.66 -6.03 0.28
CA ARG A 51 6.96 -7.37 0.80
C ARG A 51 7.80 -7.32 2.09
N ARG A 52 8.74 -6.39 2.18
CA ARG A 52 9.59 -6.20 3.39
C ARG A 52 8.85 -5.67 4.61
N LEU A 53 7.64 -5.14 4.45
CA LEU A 53 6.83 -4.68 5.57
C LEU A 53 6.10 -5.82 6.29
N VAL A 54 6.03 -7.01 5.72
CA VAL A 54 5.18 -8.12 6.20
C VAL A 54 5.43 -8.45 7.67
N ASP A 55 6.68 -8.64 8.07
CA ASP A 55 7.01 -9.00 9.46
C ASP A 55 6.61 -7.90 10.46
N GLN A 56 6.82 -6.63 10.09
CA GLN A 56 6.43 -5.50 10.93
C GLN A 56 4.91 -5.39 11.04
N VAL A 57 4.20 -5.60 9.95
CA VAL A 57 2.74 -5.59 9.91
C VAL A 57 2.15 -6.74 10.72
N LEU A 58 2.65 -7.96 10.56
CA LEU A 58 2.23 -9.12 11.34
C LEU A 58 2.41 -8.89 12.84
N ASN A 59 3.57 -8.37 13.25
CA ASN A 59 3.81 -8.00 14.65
C ASN A 59 2.86 -6.91 15.13
N ALA A 60 2.56 -5.92 14.30
CA ALA A 60 1.67 -4.83 14.66
C ALA A 60 0.21 -5.26 14.85
N VAL A 61 -0.22 -6.34 14.22
CA VAL A 61 -1.57 -6.92 14.36
C VAL A 61 -1.58 -8.21 15.19
N ASP A 62 -0.52 -8.48 15.94
CA ASP A 62 -0.39 -9.65 16.80
C ASP A 62 -0.62 -10.99 16.06
N HIS A 63 -0.25 -11.05 14.77
CA HIS A 63 -0.47 -12.17 13.85
C HIS A 63 -1.96 -12.54 13.64
N ASP A 64 -2.89 -11.69 14.06
CA ASP A 64 -4.33 -11.87 13.90
C ASP A 64 -4.78 -11.47 12.47
N ILE A 65 -4.50 -12.33 11.49
CA ILE A 65 -4.87 -12.11 10.08
C ILE A 65 -6.40 -12.18 9.88
N GLU A 66 -7.08 -12.96 10.70
CA GLU A 66 -8.51 -13.21 10.56
C GLU A 66 -9.33 -11.95 10.83
N HIS A 67 -8.94 -11.20 11.87
CA HIS A 67 -9.57 -9.93 12.22
C HIS A 67 -8.74 -8.73 11.75
N THR A 68 -8.09 -8.85 10.57
CA THR A 68 -7.33 -7.76 9.98
C THR A 68 -7.75 -7.55 8.52
N VAL A 69 -8.09 -6.30 8.20
CA VAL A 69 -8.34 -5.83 6.84
C VAL A 69 -7.13 -5.06 6.36
N PHE A 70 -6.64 -5.40 5.17
CA PHE A 70 -5.49 -4.76 4.53
C PHE A 70 -5.94 -3.85 3.40
N SER A 71 -5.43 -2.63 3.36
CA SER A 71 -5.79 -1.62 2.38
C SER A 71 -4.61 -0.71 2.03
N PHE A 72 -4.83 0.23 1.15
CA PHE A 72 -3.84 1.23 0.74
C PHE A 72 -4.49 2.57 0.43
N ILE A 73 -3.69 3.64 0.48
CA ILE A 73 -4.12 4.96 0.03
C ILE A 73 -3.80 5.11 -1.47
N PRO A 74 -4.82 5.32 -2.32
CA PRO A 74 -4.59 5.48 -3.75
C PRO A 74 -3.79 6.77 -4.06
N ASN A 75 -2.91 6.76 -5.06
CA ASN A 75 -2.71 5.70 -6.06
C ASN A 75 -1.31 5.07 -5.94
N THR A 76 -0.30 5.81 -5.47
CA THR A 76 1.12 5.43 -5.58
C THR A 76 1.48 4.22 -4.70
N ALA A 77 0.82 4.07 -3.55
CA ALA A 77 1.02 2.96 -2.62
C ALA A 77 0.53 1.60 -3.14
N GLU A 78 -0.27 1.56 -4.21
CA GLU A 78 -0.92 0.34 -4.70
C GLU A 78 0.06 -0.78 -5.03
N VAL A 79 1.18 -0.46 -5.68
CA VAL A 79 2.18 -1.48 -6.07
C VAL A 79 2.87 -2.08 -4.83
N ALA A 80 3.18 -1.26 -3.83
CA ALA A 80 3.73 -1.73 -2.56
C ALA A 80 2.70 -2.60 -1.81
N PHE A 81 1.43 -2.22 -1.85
CA PHE A 81 0.34 -3.01 -1.29
C PHE A 81 0.30 -4.42 -1.90
N TYR A 82 0.35 -4.57 -3.22
CA TYR A 82 0.40 -5.90 -3.85
C TYR A 82 1.61 -6.73 -3.40
N GLY A 83 2.75 -6.08 -3.19
CA GLY A 83 3.94 -6.74 -2.64
C GLY A 83 3.72 -7.27 -1.22
N MET A 84 3.10 -6.47 -0.36
CA MET A 84 2.74 -6.85 1.00
C MET A 84 1.74 -8.01 1.01
N ILE A 85 0.67 -7.93 0.21
CA ILE A 85 -0.32 -9.01 0.11
C ILE A 85 0.33 -10.32 -0.34
N GLN A 86 1.22 -10.28 -1.33
CA GLN A 86 1.94 -11.48 -1.75
C GLN A 86 2.75 -12.10 -0.61
N GLY A 87 3.47 -11.29 0.16
CA GLY A 87 4.23 -11.80 1.29
C GLY A 87 3.35 -12.31 2.45
N LEU A 88 2.19 -11.68 2.69
CA LEU A 88 1.20 -12.17 3.65
C LEU A 88 0.57 -13.51 3.20
N GLU A 89 0.33 -13.69 1.91
CA GLU A 89 -0.15 -14.97 1.37
C GLU A 89 0.88 -16.07 1.53
N GLU A 90 2.17 -15.78 1.27
CA GLU A 90 3.27 -16.72 1.51
C GLU A 90 3.34 -17.15 2.99
N TYR A 91 3.22 -16.17 3.91
CA TYR A 91 3.14 -16.45 5.35
C TYR A 91 1.92 -17.30 5.70
N LEU A 92 0.74 -16.97 5.18
CA LEU A 92 -0.50 -17.71 5.44
C LEU A 92 -0.43 -19.14 4.93
N ILE A 93 0.21 -19.38 3.77
CA ILE A 93 0.44 -20.72 3.24
C ILE A 93 1.33 -21.54 4.19
N ALA A 94 2.42 -20.96 4.68
CA ALA A 94 3.31 -21.61 5.64
C ALA A 94 2.59 -21.94 6.97
N ASP A 95 1.78 -21.01 7.48
CA ASP A 95 0.97 -21.21 8.69
C ASP A 95 -0.08 -22.33 8.48
N LYS A 96 -0.75 -22.38 7.33
CA LYS A 96 -1.69 -23.45 6.98
C LYS A 96 -1.03 -24.81 6.95
N ILE A 97 0.14 -24.91 6.29
CA ILE A 97 0.91 -26.18 6.20
C ILE A 97 1.25 -26.65 7.62
N LYS A 98 1.74 -25.75 8.47
CA LYS A 98 2.08 -26.09 9.87
C LYS A 98 0.86 -26.59 10.64
N LYS A 99 -0.27 -25.89 10.58
CA LYS A 99 -1.51 -26.29 11.27
C LYS A 99 -2.09 -27.58 10.75
N LEU A 100 -2.05 -27.82 9.43
CA LEU A 100 -2.48 -29.10 8.84
C LEU A 100 -1.63 -30.28 9.28
N ALA A 101 -0.32 -30.07 9.49
CA ALA A 101 0.58 -31.11 9.98
C ALA A 101 0.31 -31.50 11.45
N GLU A 102 -0.35 -30.65 12.23
CA GLU A 102 -0.74 -30.93 13.63
C GLU A 102 -2.04 -31.76 13.72
N ILE A 103 -2.80 -31.88 12.62
CA ILE A 103 -4.05 -32.68 12.57
C ILE A 103 -3.70 -34.18 12.52
N LYS A 104 -4.20 -34.93 13.50
CA LYS A 104 -3.88 -36.36 13.63
C LYS A 104 -4.75 -37.24 12.74
N ASP A 105 -6.02 -36.93 12.58
CA ASP A 105 -6.98 -37.68 11.79
C ASP A 105 -7.80 -36.74 10.88
N PRO A 106 -7.29 -36.41 9.67
CA PRO A 106 -7.96 -35.52 8.73
C PRO A 106 -9.38 -36.00 8.35
N GLY A 107 -9.66 -37.28 8.42
CA GLY A 107 -10.97 -37.84 8.10
C GLY A 107 -12.04 -37.53 9.15
N LYS A 108 -11.64 -37.45 10.43
CA LYS A 108 -12.54 -37.08 11.54
C LYS A 108 -12.56 -35.58 11.83
N GLU A 109 -11.51 -34.88 11.41
CA GLU A 109 -11.32 -33.46 11.66
C GLU A 109 -11.58 -32.60 10.41
N GLN A 110 -12.52 -33.04 9.54
CA GLN A 110 -12.80 -32.37 8.25
C GLN A 110 -13.17 -30.90 8.41
N GLU A 111 -13.90 -30.51 9.44
CA GLU A 111 -14.26 -29.13 9.72
C GLU A 111 -13.01 -28.29 10.07
N ALA A 112 -12.11 -28.82 10.88
CA ALA A 112 -10.84 -28.15 11.20
C ALA A 112 -9.96 -27.97 9.97
N VAL A 113 -9.87 -28.99 9.12
CA VAL A 113 -9.17 -28.93 7.83
C VAL A 113 -9.78 -27.84 6.94
N HIS A 114 -11.12 -27.82 6.83
CA HIS A 114 -11.82 -26.83 6.02
C HIS A 114 -11.55 -25.42 6.52
N ASN A 115 -11.62 -25.19 7.83
CA ASN A 115 -11.39 -23.89 8.45
C ASN A 115 -9.95 -23.40 8.20
N ILE A 116 -8.94 -24.28 8.28
CA ILE A 116 -7.56 -23.91 7.99
C ILE A 116 -7.39 -23.53 6.51
N ILE A 117 -7.92 -24.34 5.59
CA ILE A 117 -7.76 -24.12 4.15
C ILE A 117 -8.51 -22.87 3.68
N SER A 118 -9.69 -22.60 4.24
CA SER A 118 -10.54 -21.49 3.82
C SER A 118 -10.03 -20.12 4.23
N ARG A 119 -9.08 -20.03 5.17
CA ARG A 119 -8.49 -18.74 5.59
C ARG A 119 -7.93 -17.97 4.38
N ARG A 120 -8.16 -16.67 4.37
CA ARG A 120 -7.72 -15.76 3.30
C ARG A 120 -7.19 -14.46 3.91
N ILE A 121 -6.33 -13.78 3.17
CA ILE A 121 -5.99 -12.38 3.45
C ILE A 121 -7.17 -11.51 3.04
N ARG A 122 -7.70 -10.74 3.98
CA ARG A 122 -8.81 -9.81 3.75
C ARG A 122 -8.25 -8.52 3.17
N GLN A 123 -8.26 -8.41 1.87
CA GLN A 123 -7.79 -7.24 1.14
C GLN A 123 -8.99 -6.46 0.59
N GLU A 124 -9.09 -5.19 0.98
CA GLU A 124 -10.23 -4.35 0.61
C GLU A 124 -9.75 -2.96 0.17
N LYS A 125 -10.44 -2.38 -0.77
CA LYS A 125 -10.22 -0.98 -1.16
C LYS A 125 -11.04 -0.07 -0.25
N VAL A 126 -10.49 0.22 0.92
CA VAL A 126 -11.17 1.02 1.95
C VAL A 126 -11.18 2.49 1.58
N ALA A 127 -10.05 3.05 1.18
CA ALA A 127 -9.95 4.45 0.76
C ALA A 127 -10.15 4.59 -0.75
N LEU A 128 -11.07 5.46 -1.14
CA LEU A 128 -11.36 5.79 -2.54
C LEU A 128 -11.00 7.25 -2.78
N LYS A 129 -10.24 7.52 -3.85
CA LYS A 129 -9.96 8.89 -4.28
C LYS A 129 -11.00 9.31 -5.31
N ASP A 130 -11.88 10.25 -4.95
CA ASP A 130 -12.87 10.77 -5.89
C ASP A 130 -12.23 11.81 -6.81
N ILE A 131 -12.04 11.41 -8.09
CA ILE A 131 -11.46 12.28 -9.13
C ILE A 131 -12.46 13.38 -9.54
N LYS A 132 -13.75 13.19 -9.33
CA LYS A 132 -14.78 14.17 -9.74
C LYS A 132 -14.74 15.44 -8.92
N LEU A 133 -14.35 15.38 -7.66
CA LEU A 133 -14.24 16.56 -6.79
C LEU A 133 -13.16 17.55 -7.22
N ARG A 134 -12.17 17.16 -8.03
CA ARG A 134 -11.13 18.08 -8.53
C ARG A 134 -11.65 19.09 -9.54
N THR A 135 -12.73 18.81 -10.25
CA THR A 135 -13.28 19.67 -11.33
C THR A 135 -14.33 20.66 -10.88
N PHE A 136 -14.89 20.51 -9.68
CA PHE A 136 -15.98 21.34 -9.16
C PHE A 136 -15.65 22.14 -7.91
N ILE A 137 -14.37 22.20 -7.51
CA ILE A 137 -13.99 22.96 -6.32
C ILE A 137 -13.96 24.43 -6.68
N ALA A 138 -15.01 25.13 -6.28
CA ALA A 138 -15.14 26.56 -6.39
C ALA A 138 -14.00 27.29 -5.64
N GLU A 139 -13.53 28.36 -6.22
CA GLU A 139 -12.63 29.33 -5.58
C GLU A 139 -13.18 29.73 -4.21
N GLY A 140 -12.49 29.42 -3.12
CA GLY A 140 -12.82 29.89 -1.78
C GLY A 140 -12.89 28.88 -0.65
N ALA A 141 -12.84 27.59 -0.91
CA ALA A 141 -12.74 26.61 0.19
C ALA A 141 -11.33 26.57 0.79
N SER A 142 -11.23 26.51 2.12
CA SER A 142 -9.93 26.38 2.77
C SER A 142 -9.24 25.05 2.36
N ARG A 143 -7.91 25.01 2.29
CA ARG A 143 -7.16 23.78 1.95
C ARG A 143 -7.51 22.60 2.85
N ASP A 144 -7.93 22.87 4.08
CA ASP A 144 -8.28 21.86 5.07
C ASP A 144 -9.66 21.23 4.78
N ASP A 145 -10.63 22.02 4.30
CA ASP A 145 -11.93 21.50 3.85
C ASP A 145 -11.78 20.66 2.57
N LEU A 146 -10.89 21.07 1.67
CA LEU A 146 -10.59 20.34 0.44
C LEU A 146 -9.98 18.95 0.70
N ALA A 147 -9.09 18.85 1.69
CA ALA A 147 -8.45 17.58 2.03
C ALA A 147 -9.46 16.55 2.58
N SER A 148 -10.51 17.01 3.29
CA SER A 148 -11.55 16.12 3.83
C SER A 148 -12.50 15.56 2.78
N HIS A 149 -12.56 16.15 1.58
CA HIS A 149 -13.44 15.74 0.48
C HIS A 149 -12.72 14.96 -0.65
N VAL A 150 -11.39 14.83 -0.59
CA VAL A 150 -10.62 14.12 -1.64
C VAL A 150 -10.77 12.62 -1.55
N TYR A 151 -11.02 12.10 -0.36
CA TYR A 151 -11.15 10.66 -0.11
C TYR A 151 -12.53 10.32 0.41
N ASP A 152 -13.09 9.25 -0.12
CA ASP A 152 -14.27 8.58 0.38
C ASP A 152 -13.89 7.19 0.95
N ILE A 153 -14.78 6.55 1.69
CA ILE A 153 -14.54 5.24 2.30
C ILE A 153 -15.60 4.22 1.92
N THR A 154 -15.16 2.99 1.81
CA THR A 154 -16.05 1.85 1.61
C THR A 154 -16.54 1.35 2.97
N TYR A 155 -17.84 1.51 3.24
CA TYR A 155 -18.47 1.00 4.45
C TYR A 155 -18.76 -0.50 4.36
N GLY A 156 -18.84 -1.16 5.54
CA GLY A 156 -19.23 -2.57 5.66
C GLY A 156 -18.13 -3.59 5.38
N VAL A 157 -16.90 -3.15 5.08
CA VAL A 157 -15.73 -4.03 4.84
C VAL A 157 -14.89 -4.24 6.10
N VAL A 158 -15.02 -3.37 7.08
CA VAL A 158 -14.40 -3.45 8.40
C VAL A 158 -15.49 -3.70 9.43
N THR A 159 -15.30 -4.71 10.27
CA THR A 159 -16.19 -4.98 11.40
C THR A 159 -15.80 -4.06 12.57
N PRO A 160 -16.68 -3.14 12.98
CA PRO A 160 -16.38 -2.20 14.07
C PRO A 160 -15.93 -2.91 15.34
N ASP A 161 -15.01 -2.29 16.07
CA ASP A 161 -14.45 -2.72 17.35
C ASP A 161 -13.79 -4.11 17.37
N THR A 162 -13.83 -4.84 16.24
CA THR A 162 -13.29 -6.18 16.09
C THR A 162 -12.06 -6.19 15.18
N ASP A 163 -12.22 -5.63 13.99
CA ASP A 163 -11.15 -5.68 12.98
C ASP A 163 -10.06 -4.64 13.21
N SER A 164 -8.83 -5.03 13.01
CA SER A 164 -7.70 -4.12 12.79
C SER A 164 -7.66 -3.69 11.31
N LEU A 165 -7.33 -2.44 11.04
CA LEU A 165 -7.18 -1.91 9.69
C LEU A 165 -5.72 -1.54 9.44
N VAL A 166 -5.08 -2.26 8.53
CA VAL A 166 -3.72 -1.96 8.04
C VAL A 166 -3.81 -1.18 6.75
N VAL A 167 -3.16 -0.02 6.69
CA VAL A 167 -3.21 0.86 5.52
C VAL A 167 -1.80 1.27 5.11
N ILE A 168 -1.42 0.97 3.87
CA ILE A 168 -0.17 1.45 3.29
C ILE A 168 -0.37 2.81 2.63
N ASP A 169 0.55 3.73 2.90
CA ASP A 169 0.73 4.97 2.14
C ASP A 169 2.17 5.05 1.60
N ASP A 170 2.39 5.82 0.53
CA ASP A 170 3.70 5.94 -0.13
C ASP A 170 4.63 6.94 0.56
N SER A 171 4.08 7.90 1.29
CA SER A 171 4.89 8.93 1.94
C SER A 171 4.19 9.69 3.06
N ILE A 172 4.92 9.99 4.12
CA ILE A 172 4.52 10.93 5.17
C ILE A 172 5.44 12.15 5.11
N VAL A 173 5.06 13.19 4.36
CA VAL A 173 5.90 14.38 4.20
C VAL A 173 5.77 15.32 5.41
N ARG A 174 4.55 15.77 5.74
CA ARG A 174 4.27 16.66 6.88
C ARG A 174 3.29 16.05 7.88
N GLY A 175 2.72 14.90 7.56
CA GLY A 175 1.70 14.24 8.37
C GLY A 175 0.35 14.96 8.43
N THR A 176 0.22 16.13 7.83
CA THR A 176 -1.01 16.94 7.88
C THR A 176 -2.17 16.24 7.18
N THR A 177 -1.95 15.80 5.93
CA THR A 177 -2.97 15.07 5.15
C THR A 177 -3.34 13.76 5.84
N LEU A 178 -2.35 13.03 6.36
CA LEU A 178 -2.59 11.79 7.09
C LEU A 178 -3.46 12.04 8.34
N ARG A 179 -3.09 12.99 9.18
CA ARG A 179 -3.77 13.27 10.46
C ARG A 179 -5.14 13.92 10.27
N GLN A 180 -5.24 14.90 9.38
CA GLN A 180 -6.45 15.73 9.25
C GLN A 180 -7.49 15.09 8.33
N SER A 181 -7.08 14.27 7.37
CA SER A 181 -8.00 13.68 6.39
C SER A 181 -8.07 12.16 6.51
N ILE A 182 -6.99 11.47 6.23
CA ILE A 182 -7.01 10.01 6.04
C ILE A 182 -7.41 9.30 7.34
N ILE A 183 -6.71 9.55 8.45
CA ILE A 183 -7.01 8.88 9.73
C ILE A 183 -8.44 9.19 10.20
N ARG A 184 -8.89 10.44 10.08
CA ARG A 184 -10.26 10.83 10.48
C ARG A 184 -11.34 10.13 9.66
N ILE A 185 -11.09 9.90 8.38
CA ILE A 185 -12.05 9.21 7.52
C ILE A 185 -12.05 7.71 7.86
N LEU A 186 -10.89 7.10 8.02
CA LEU A 186 -10.77 5.69 8.38
C LEU A 186 -11.34 5.39 9.78
N ASP A 187 -11.20 6.31 10.72
CA ASP A 187 -11.76 6.21 12.07
C ASP A 187 -13.30 6.11 12.08
N ARG A 188 -13.98 6.61 11.04
CA ARG A 188 -15.43 6.45 10.89
C ARG A 188 -15.88 4.99 10.73
N LEU A 189 -14.98 4.09 10.40
CA LEU A 189 -15.24 2.65 10.33
C LEU A 189 -15.15 1.97 11.70
N HIS A 190 -14.74 2.71 12.73
CA HIS A 190 -14.53 2.21 14.10
C HIS A 190 -13.66 0.95 14.18
N PRO A 191 -12.49 0.89 13.50
CA PRO A 191 -11.63 -0.27 13.63
C PRO A 191 -11.07 -0.36 15.05
N ARG A 192 -10.83 -1.59 15.52
CA ARG A 192 -10.15 -1.83 16.81
C ARG A 192 -8.78 -1.13 16.88
N LYS A 193 -8.09 -1.07 15.73
CA LYS A 193 -6.77 -0.46 15.59
C LYS A 193 -6.54 -0.05 14.14
N ILE A 194 -5.86 1.08 13.92
CA ILE A 194 -5.30 1.48 12.62
C ILE A 194 -3.78 1.34 12.69
N VAL A 195 -3.20 0.67 11.70
CA VAL A 195 -1.76 0.39 11.54
C VAL A 195 -1.29 0.93 10.19
#